data_ec72349408bf260f87ea9a40b8bf45ad
#
_entry.id   ec72349408bf260f87ea9a40b8bf45ad
#
_cell.length_a   1.000
_cell.length_b   1.000
_cell.length_c   1.000
_cell.angle_alpha   90.00
_cell.angle_beta   90.00
_cell.angle_gamma   90.00
#
_symmetry.space_group_name_H-M   'P 1'
#
loop_
_entity.id
_entity.type
_entity.pdbx_description
1 polymer ?
#
loop_
_entity_poly.entity_id
_entity_poly.type
_entity_poly.pdbx_seq_one_letter_code
_entity_poly.pdbx_strand_id
1 'polypeptide(L)'
;MKRKVLVVDVGGTQVKLLKSPRDHRGFASGPRMGPEKMIAELKDTVRGWKFEVVSIGFPAPVRKGRITKDPKHLAEGWAGFNFAKALAKPVRVINDAAMQALGSYHGGGRMLFLGLGTGLGSALVWEKTLLPLELGDLPYHHRSIIEDYLGVPGLELLGEKEWKREVIHSVKQLKRSFIADYIVLGGGNAHRFDTLPKGIERGQNENAFLGGTRLWQTKGHSRQPKWRVL
;
A
#
# COMPACT_ATOMS: atom_id res chain seq x y z
N MET A 1 -9.34 24.10 -7.54
CA MET A 1 -8.42 23.47 -8.52
C MET A 1 -7.97 22.11 -8.02
N LYS A 2 -7.93 21.09 -8.90
CA LYS A 2 -7.40 19.75 -8.56
C LYS A 2 -5.86 19.82 -8.53
N ARG A 3 -5.23 19.51 -7.38
CA ARG A 3 -3.77 19.55 -7.25
C ARG A 3 -3.11 18.52 -8.16
N LYS A 4 -1.96 18.85 -8.73
CA LYS A 4 -1.10 17.89 -9.45
C LYS A 4 -0.30 17.09 -8.44
N VAL A 5 -0.64 15.83 -8.27
CA VAL A 5 -0.05 14.93 -7.29
C VAL A 5 0.94 14.01 -7.98
N LEU A 6 2.16 13.93 -7.46
CA LEU A 6 3.06 12.80 -7.72
C LEU A 6 2.73 11.71 -6.68
N VAL A 7 2.46 10.51 -7.14
CA VAL A 7 2.29 9.35 -6.26
C VAL A 7 3.53 8.47 -6.37
N VAL A 8 4.11 8.15 -5.23
CA VAL A 8 5.28 7.29 -5.08
C VAL A 8 4.82 6.04 -4.33
N ASP A 9 4.87 4.90 -5.01
CA ASP A 9 4.56 3.58 -4.43
C ASP A 9 5.88 2.84 -4.22
N VAL A 10 6.32 2.76 -2.98
CA VAL A 10 7.61 2.16 -2.61
C VAL A 10 7.38 0.70 -2.27
N GLY A 11 7.92 -0.18 -3.10
CA GLY A 11 7.93 -1.63 -2.83
C GLY A 11 9.34 -2.13 -2.48
N GLY A 12 9.43 -3.35 -2.00
CA GLY A 12 10.70 -3.98 -1.65
C GLY A 12 11.64 -4.26 -2.83
N THR A 13 11.12 -4.31 -4.06
CA THR A 13 11.89 -4.59 -5.28
C THR A 13 11.86 -3.46 -6.30
N GLN A 14 10.85 -2.62 -6.26
CA GLN A 14 10.66 -1.52 -7.20
C GLN A 14 9.97 -0.33 -6.54
N VAL A 15 10.41 0.88 -6.88
CA VAL A 15 9.68 2.13 -6.61
C VAL A 15 8.95 2.53 -7.90
N LYS A 16 7.63 2.72 -7.80
CA LYS A 16 6.79 3.21 -8.89
C LYS A 16 6.43 4.67 -8.66
N LEU A 17 6.57 5.48 -9.69
CA LEU A 17 6.27 6.90 -9.71
C LEU A 17 5.12 7.12 -10.69
N LEU A 18 3.99 7.64 -10.20
CA LEU A 18 2.78 7.78 -11.00
C LEU A 18 2.35 9.25 -11.02
N LYS A 19 2.31 9.81 -12.21
CA LYS A 19 1.76 11.16 -12.48
C LYS A 19 0.30 11.07 -12.92
N SER A 20 -0.09 9.96 -13.52
CA SER A 20 -1.45 9.53 -13.85
C SER A 20 -1.51 8.00 -13.85
N PRO A 21 -2.69 7.36 -13.96
CA PRO A 21 -2.78 5.90 -14.10
C PRO A 21 -1.98 5.33 -15.28
N ARG A 22 -1.82 6.11 -16.35
CA ARG A 22 -1.13 5.69 -17.59
C ARG A 22 0.28 6.27 -17.76
N ASP A 23 0.63 7.31 -17.00
CA ASP A 23 1.96 7.96 -17.07
C ASP A 23 2.72 7.64 -15.79
N HIS A 24 3.51 6.59 -15.86
CA HIS A 24 4.31 6.09 -14.75
C HIS A 24 5.74 5.83 -15.18
N ARG A 25 6.64 5.95 -14.22
CA ARG A 25 8.06 5.60 -14.32
C ARG A 25 8.44 4.80 -13.08
N GLY A 26 9.63 4.27 -13.01
CA GLY A 26 10.10 3.57 -11.83
C GLY A 26 11.56 3.24 -11.89
N PHE A 27 12.08 2.79 -10.76
CA PHE A 27 13.45 2.30 -10.61
C PHE A 27 13.48 1.14 -9.62
N ALA A 28 14.53 0.34 -9.68
CA ALA A 28 14.72 -0.79 -8.78
C ALA A 28 14.94 -0.29 -7.34
N SER A 29 14.36 -1.01 -6.37
CA SER A 29 14.64 -0.88 -4.94
C SER A 29 15.34 -2.12 -4.41
N GLY A 30 15.32 -2.35 -3.11
CA GLY A 30 15.89 -3.55 -2.48
C GLY A 30 16.74 -3.22 -1.25
N PRO A 31 17.43 -4.22 -0.69
CA PRO A 31 18.10 -4.11 0.63
C PRO A 31 19.18 -3.02 0.73
N ARG A 32 19.67 -2.52 -0.39
CA ARG A 32 20.66 -1.42 -0.45
C ARG A 32 20.05 -0.05 -0.75
N MET A 33 18.70 0.07 -0.76
CA MET A 33 18.02 1.33 -1.02
C MET A 33 17.80 2.09 0.28
N GLY A 34 18.66 3.04 0.57
CA GLY A 34 18.50 4.01 1.67
C GLY A 34 17.77 5.29 1.23
N PRO A 35 17.46 6.19 2.20
CA PRO A 35 16.69 7.40 1.94
C PRO A 35 17.32 8.32 0.89
N GLU A 36 18.59 8.64 1.01
CA GLU A 36 19.31 9.57 0.13
C GLU A 36 19.35 9.05 -1.30
N LYS A 37 19.65 7.76 -1.46
CA LYS A 37 19.68 7.10 -2.76
C LYS A 37 18.31 7.15 -3.43
N MET A 38 17.24 6.81 -2.69
CA MET A 38 15.89 6.85 -3.23
C MET A 38 15.49 8.28 -3.65
N ILE A 39 15.83 9.30 -2.86
CA ILE A 39 15.54 10.69 -3.21
C ILE A 39 16.30 11.13 -4.47
N ALA A 40 17.55 10.73 -4.64
CA ALA A 40 18.34 11.02 -5.83
C ALA A 40 17.72 10.39 -7.09
N GLU A 41 17.44 9.09 -7.05
CA GLU A 41 16.80 8.32 -8.13
C GLU A 41 15.40 8.88 -8.47
N LEU A 42 14.61 9.23 -7.44
CA LEU A 42 13.29 9.82 -7.63
C LEU A 42 13.40 11.14 -8.38
N LYS A 43 14.26 12.07 -7.93
CA LYS A 43 14.44 13.38 -8.57
C LYS A 43 14.89 13.25 -10.03
N ASP A 44 15.77 12.33 -10.32
CA ASP A 44 16.23 12.08 -11.68
C ASP A 44 15.12 11.49 -12.56
N THR A 45 14.44 10.47 -12.06
CA THR A 45 13.37 9.77 -12.78
C THR A 45 12.20 10.68 -13.12
N VAL A 46 11.82 11.63 -12.24
CA VAL A 46 10.71 12.57 -12.50
C VAL A 46 11.14 13.84 -13.22
N ARG A 47 12.37 13.91 -13.71
CA ARG A 47 12.85 15.08 -14.44
C ARG A 47 11.88 15.45 -15.58
N GLY A 48 11.49 16.72 -15.65
CA GLY A 48 10.49 17.23 -16.59
C GLY A 48 9.02 17.05 -16.16
N TRP A 49 8.73 16.34 -15.07
CA TRP A 49 7.36 16.24 -14.55
C TRP A 49 6.99 17.46 -13.70
N LYS A 50 5.78 17.97 -13.89
CA LYS A 50 5.22 19.08 -13.08
C LYS A 50 4.24 18.52 -12.08
N PHE A 51 4.54 18.68 -10.79
CA PHE A 51 3.67 18.33 -9.66
C PHE A 51 3.81 19.34 -8.52
N GLU A 52 2.78 19.45 -7.71
CA GLU A 52 2.67 20.44 -6.62
C GLU A 52 2.88 19.78 -5.25
N VAL A 53 2.42 18.54 -5.12
CA VAL A 53 2.44 17.77 -3.88
C VAL A 53 2.80 16.31 -4.15
N VAL A 54 3.25 15.60 -3.11
CA VAL A 54 3.69 14.20 -3.21
C VAL A 54 2.93 13.33 -2.21
N SER A 55 2.44 12.18 -2.67
CA SER A 55 1.96 11.09 -1.81
C SER A 55 2.97 9.96 -1.85
N ILE A 56 3.32 9.41 -0.71
CA ILE A 56 4.24 8.27 -0.60
C ILE A 56 3.54 7.13 0.13
N GLY A 57 3.36 5.99 -0.57
CA GLY A 57 3.07 4.70 0.03
C GLY A 57 4.39 4.01 0.38
N PHE A 58 4.61 3.69 1.64
CA PHE A 58 5.88 3.19 2.13
C PHE A 58 5.72 1.84 2.85
N PRO A 59 6.57 0.84 2.59
CA PRO A 59 6.42 -0.53 3.09
C PRO A 59 6.92 -0.68 4.54
N ALA A 60 6.42 0.16 5.43
CA ALA A 60 6.69 0.12 6.87
C ALA A 60 5.54 0.78 7.65
N PRO A 61 5.47 0.58 8.97
CA PRO A 61 4.50 1.28 9.81
C PRO A 61 4.67 2.80 9.76
N VAL A 62 3.60 3.49 9.41
CA VAL A 62 3.54 4.96 9.35
C VAL A 62 2.52 5.48 10.37
N ARG A 63 2.94 6.37 11.24
CA ARG A 63 2.08 7.00 12.24
C ARG A 63 2.14 8.52 12.12
N LYS A 64 0.98 9.17 11.98
CA LYS A 64 0.88 10.64 11.79
C LYS A 64 1.79 11.15 10.67
N GLY A 65 1.86 10.41 9.55
CA GLY A 65 2.68 10.76 8.39
C GLY A 65 4.19 10.58 8.54
N ARG A 66 4.65 9.86 9.58
CA ARG A 66 6.06 9.56 9.82
C ARG A 66 6.29 8.06 9.87
N ILE A 67 7.34 7.59 9.20
CA ILE A 67 7.82 6.21 9.32
C ILE A 67 8.34 6.01 10.74
N THR A 68 7.85 4.97 11.43
CA THR A 68 8.17 4.70 12.83
C THR A 68 9.21 3.60 13.01
N LYS A 69 9.43 2.78 11.98
CA LYS A 69 10.35 1.65 11.97
C LYS A 69 10.93 1.49 10.57
N ASP A 70 12.17 1.04 10.47
CA ASP A 70 12.77 0.70 9.18
C ASP A 70 12.06 -0.49 8.53
N PRO A 71 11.94 -0.51 7.19
CA PRO A 71 11.25 -1.57 6.45
C PRO A 71 12.10 -2.84 6.39
N LYS A 72 11.44 -4.01 6.30
CA LYS A 72 12.09 -5.33 6.25
C LYS A 72 12.99 -5.54 5.01
N HIS A 73 12.68 -4.88 3.90
CA HIS A 73 13.27 -5.18 2.58
C HIS A 73 14.03 -4.02 1.94
N LEU A 74 14.29 -2.95 2.69
CA LEU A 74 15.12 -1.82 2.27
C LEU A 74 16.27 -1.63 3.27
N ALA A 75 17.22 -0.72 2.98
CA ALA A 75 18.26 -0.34 3.94
C ALA A 75 17.65 0.40 5.14
N GLU A 76 18.44 0.60 6.18
CA GLU A 76 18.06 1.39 7.36
C GLU A 76 18.08 2.90 7.11
N GLY A 77 17.63 3.68 8.10
CA GLY A 77 17.65 5.15 8.11
C GLY A 77 16.34 5.80 7.68
N TRP A 78 15.27 5.03 7.54
CA TRP A 78 13.95 5.53 7.15
C TRP A 78 13.12 6.03 8.33
N ALA A 79 13.35 5.48 9.53
CA ALA A 79 12.63 5.90 10.72
C ALA A 79 12.86 7.40 10.97
N GLY A 80 11.77 8.18 10.96
CA GLY A 80 11.80 9.63 11.12
C GLY A 80 12.30 10.43 9.91
N PHE A 81 12.63 9.82 8.77
CA PHE A 81 13.10 10.52 7.58
C PHE A 81 12.11 11.57 7.09
N ASN A 82 12.60 12.77 6.78
CA ASN A 82 11.77 13.91 6.40
C ASN A 82 11.71 14.10 4.88
N PHE A 83 10.77 13.43 4.24
CA PHE A 83 10.55 13.53 2.80
C PHE A 83 10.20 14.95 2.33
N ALA A 84 9.46 15.73 3.13
CA ALA A 84 9.07 17.07 2.73
C ALA A 84 10.28 18.00 2.62
N LYS A 85 11.24 17.88 3.54
CA LYS A 85 12.52 18.58 3.48
C LYS A 85 13.35 18.11 2.28
N ALA A 86 13.49 16.81 2.07
CA ALA A 86 14.30 16.23 1.01
C ALA A 86 13.80 16.55 -0.40
N LEU A 87 12.46 16.63 -0.59
CA LEU A 87 11.83 16.93 -1.89
C LEU A 87 11.49 18.41 -2.07
N ALA A 88 11.62 19.23 -1.03
CA ALA A 88 11.19 20.64 -1.02
C ALA A 88 9.75 20.83 -1.51
N LYS A 89 8.84 19.92 -1.12
CA LYS A 89 7.42 19.87 -1.49
C LYS A 89 6.59 19.43 -0.30
N PRO A 90 5.30 19.78 -0.26
CA PRO A 90 4.38 19.16 0.69
C PRO A 90 4.27 17.65 0.41
N VAL A 91 4.49 16.82 1.42
CA VAL A 91 4.44 15.35 1.32
C VAL A 91 3.45 14.79 2.32
N ARG A 92 2.70 13.76 1.90
CA ARG A 92 1.91 12.91 2.77
C ARG A 92 2.39 11.47 2.63
N VAL A 93 2.78 10.87 3.76
CA VAL A 93 3.27 9.50 3.83
C VAL A 93 2.24 8.65 4.54
N ILE A 94 1.93 7.49 3.96
CA ILE A 94 1.15 6.42 4.59
C ILE A 94 1.78 5.07 4.27
N ASN A 95 1.33 4.00 4.91
CA ASN A 95 1.72 2.65 4.51
C ASN A 95 1.26 2.35 3.07
N ASP A 96 2.05 1.57 2.31
CA ASP A 96 1.80 1.25 0.89
C ASP A 96 0.49 0.51 0.66
N ALA A 97 0.20 -0.52 1.48
CA ALA A 97 -1.07 -1.25 1.44
C ALA A 97 -2.26 -0.34 1.80
N ALA A 98 -2.08 0.56 2.76
CA ALA A 98 -3.09 1.55 3.13
C ALA A 98 -3.36 2.53 1.97
N MET A 99 -2.34 2.92 1.21
CA MET A 99 -2.53 3.76 0.02
C MET A 99 -3.32 3.02 -1.07
N GLN A 100 -2.99 1.76 -1.33
CA GLN A 100 -3.73 0.93 -2.28
C GLN A 100 -5.18 0.70 -1.80
N ALA A 101 -5.38 0.42 -0.51
CA ALA A 101 -6.71 0.29 0.10
C ALA A 101 -7.55 1.54 -0.10
N LEU A 102 -6.98 2.72 0.16
CA LEU A 102 -7.67 3.98 -0.04
C LEU A 102 -8.13 4.17 -1.48
N GLY A 103 -7.33 3.73 -2.45
CA GLY A 103 -7.67 3.77 -3.88
C GLY A 103 -8.74 2.75 -4.28
N SER A 104 -8.71 1.58 -3.66
CA SER A 104 -9.64 0.47 -3.94
C SER A 104 -11.05 0.73 -3.41
N TYR A 105 -11.20 1.55 -2.37
CA TYR A 105 -12.48 1.75 -1.71
C TYR A 105 -13.50 2.46 -2.61
N HIS A 106 -14.63 1.82 -2.86
CA HIS A 106 -15.73 2.34 -3.68
C HIS A 106 -17.02 2.66 -2.89
N GLY A 107 -16.99 2.53 -1.55
CA GLY A 107 -18.17 2.67 -0.70
C GLY A 107 -18.81 1.31 -0.39
N GLY A 108 -20.05 1.33 0.08
CA GLY A 108 -20.81 0.09 0.30
C GLY A 108 -20.43 -0.68 1.57
N GLY A 109 -19.90 0.00 2.59
CA GLY A 109 -19.61 -0.63 3.88
C GLY A 109 -18.13 -0.69 4.24
N ARG A 110 -17.80 -1.63 5.12
CA ARG A 110 -16.43 -1.89 5.59
C ARG A 110 -15.66 -2.73 4.58
N MET A 111 -14.60 -2.18 4.03
CA MET A 111 -13.70 -2.88 3.12
C MET A 111 -12.43 -3.29 3.87
N LEU A 112 -12.09 -4.57 3.87
CA LEU A 112 -10.77 -5.04 4.26
C LEU A 112 -9.92 -5.22 3.00
N PHE A 113 -8.79 -4.51 2.92
CA PHE A 113 -7.80 -4.69 1.87
C PHE A 113 -6.71 -5.65 2.33
N LEU A 114 -6.32 -6.57 1.45
CA LEU A 114 -5.22 -7.51 1.67
C LEU A 114 -4.32 -7.49 0.44
N GLY A 115 -3.09 -7.07 0.62
CA GLY A 115 -2.08 -6.96 -0.44
C GLY A 115 -1.18 -8.19 -0.47
N LEU A 116 -1.38 -9.07 -1.45
CA LEU A 116 -0.57 -10.28 -1.67
C LEU A 116 0.71 -9.92 -2.44
N GLY A 117 1.75 -9.58 -1.72
CA GLY A 117 3.06 -9.20 -2.24
C GLY A 117 4.17 -10.12 -1.72
N THR A 118 5.35 -9.56 -1.47
CA THR A 118 6.43 -10.23 -0.75
C THR A 118 5.95 -10.72 0.61
N GLY A 119 5.23 -9.86 1.35
CA GLY A 119 4.50 -10.20 2.55
C GLY A 119 3.00 -10.02 2.37
N LEU A 120 2.27 -9.74 3.47
CA LEU A 120 0.85 -9.46 3.50
C LEU A 120 0.57 -8.04 4.02
N GLY A 121 0.39 -7.10 3.11
CA GLY A 121 -0.08 -5.76 3.48
C GLY A 121 -1.58 -5.74 3.79
N SER A 122 -2.02 -4.88 4.72
CA SER A 122 -3.43 -4.85 5.11
C SER A 122 -3.91 -3.47 5.57
N ALA A 123 -5.18 -3.18 5.33
CA ALA A 123 -5.85 -1.98 5.83
C ALA A 123 -7.37 -2.15 5.83
N LEU A 124 -8.04 -1.52 6.79
CA LEU A 124 -9.50 -1.42 6.83
C LEU A 124 -9.94 -0.02 6.40
N VAL A 125 -10.94 0.06 5.54
CA VAL A 125 -11.54 1.33 5.11
C VAL A 125 -13.04 1.31 5.36
N TRP A 126 -13.54 2.32 6.06
CA TRP A 126 -14.95 2.51 6.33
C TRP A 126 -15.27 4.00 6.51
N GLU A 127 -16.33 4.49 5.87
CA GLU A 127 -16.87 5.86 6.02
C GLU A 127 -15.80 6.97 5.99
N LYS A 128 -14.92 6.97 5.02
CA LYS A 128 -13.81 7.94 4.89
C LYS A 128 -12.74 7.83 6.00
N THR A 129 -12.77 6.76 6.79
CA THR A 129 -11.70 6.41 7.74
C THR A 129 -10.89 5.27 7.17
N LEU A 130 -9.58 5.43 7.16
CA LEU A 130 -8.59 4.44 6.78
C LEU A 130 -7.80 4.04 8.02
N LEU A 131 -7.81 2.78 8.34
CA LEU A 131 -7.03 2.17 9.41
C LEU A 131 -5.97 1.24 8.81
N PRO A 132 -4.69 1.64 8.77
CA PRO A 132 -3.60 0.74 8.42
C PRO A 132 -3.51 -0.40 9.43
N LEU A 133 -3.24 -1.61 8.95
CA LEU A 133 -3.15 -2.82 9.77
C LEU A 133 -1.88 -3.60 9.40
N GLU A 134 -1.37 -4.40 10.33
CA GLU A 134 -0.25 -5.33 10.15
C GLU A 134 -0.74 -6.76 10.40
N LEU A 135 -1.75 -7.21 9.63
CA LEU A 135 -2.33 -8.55 9.80
C LEU A 135 -1.36 -9.67 9.42
N GLY A 136 -0.35 -9.35 8.61
CA GLY A 136 0.72 -10.27 8.29
C GLY A 136 1.48 -10.77 9.52
N ASP A 137 1.60 -9.95 10.55
CA ASP A 137 2.33 -10.28 11.79
C ASP A 137 1.48 -11.11 12.79
N LEU A 138 0.21 -11.41 12.48
CA LEU A 138 -0.61 -12.26 13.38
C LEU A 138 -0.06 -13.68 13.43
N PRO A 139 -0.08 -14.32 14.62
CA PRO A 139 0.30 -15.72 14.76
C PRO A 139 -0.51 -16.63 13.83
N TYR A 140 0.17 -17.60 13.24
CA TYR A 140 -0.41 -18.60 12.34
C TYR A 140 0.12 -19.99 12.71
N HIS A 141 0.19 -20.92 11.75
CA HIS A 141 0.65 -22.28 12.04
C HIS A 141 1.98 -22.31 12.83
N HIS A 142 2.08 -23.13 13.87
CA HIS A 142 3.33 -23.45 14.61
C HIS A 142 4.35 -22.34 14.76
N ARG A 143 4.40 -21.34 15.40
CA ARG A 143 5.43 -20.28 15.57
C ARG A 143 5.67 -19.40 14.35
N SER A 144 4.89 -19.56 13.25
CA SER A 144 4.94 -18.68 12.10
C SER A 144 3.85 -17.59 12.15
N ILE A 145 3.87 -16.67 11.21
CA ILE A 145 2.91 -15.59 11.06
C ILE A 145 2.13 -15.74 9.74
N ILE A 146 1.03 -15.03 9.60
CA ILE A 146 0.17 -15.13 8.41
C ILE A 146 0.95 -14.84 7.13
N GLU A 147 1.85 -13.86 7.13
CA GLU A 147 2.58 -13.50 5.90
C GLU A 147 3.52 -14.59 5.40
N ASP A 148 4.01 -15.47 6.28
CA ASP A 148 4.86 -16.61 5.88
C ASP A 148 4.11 -17.59 4.97
N TYR A 149 2.77 -17.64 5.08
CA TYR A 149 1.91 -18.51 4.29
C TYR A 149 1.18 -17.82 3.15
N LEU A 150 0.85 -16.56 3.28
CA LEU A 150 0.08 -15.82 2.28
C LEU A 150 0.96 -14.95 1.36
N GLY A 151 2.18 -14.64 1.79
CA GLY A 151 3.18 -13.95 0.98
C GLY A 151 3.91 -14.85 -0.01
N VAL A 152 4.98 -14.32 -0.60
CA VAL A 152 5.86 -15.08 -1.51
C VAL A 152 6.46 -16.34 -0.85
N PRO A 153 6.92 -16.33 0.41
CA PRO A 153 7.42 -17.54 1.05
C PRO A 153 6.41 -18.67 1.05
N GLY A 154 5.14 -18.39 1.33
CA GLY A 154 4.08 -19.38 1.32
C GLY A 154 3.76 -19.91 -0.09
N LEU A 155 3.83 -19.05 -1.10
CA LEU A 155 3.69 -19.46 -2.50
C LEU A 155 4.80 -20.42 -2.92
N GLU A 156 6.04 -20.17 -2.52
CA GLU A 156 7.19 -21.03 -2.80
C GLU A 156 7.11 -22.36 -2.02
N LEU A 157 6.68 -22.31 -0.77
CA LEU A 157 6.57 -23.49 0.10
C LEU A 157 5.45 -24.45 -0.34
N LEU A 158 4.26 -23.91 -0.63
CA LEU A 158 3.05 -24.71 -0.86
C LEU A 158 2.81 -25.02 -2.34
N GLY A 159 3.42 -24.25 -3.24
CA GLY A 159 3.04 -24.23 -4.66
C GLY A 159 1.71 -23.52 -4.89
N GLU A 160 1.49 -23.06 -6.13
CA GLU A 160 0.41 -22.14 -6.46
C GLU A 160 -1.00 -22.65 -6.10
N LYS A 161 -1.26 -23.94 -6.31
CA LYS A 161 -2.60 -24.52 -6.08
C LYS A 161 -2.98 -24.53 -4.61
N GLU A 162 -2.10 -25.00 -3.74
CA GLU A 162 -2.35 -25.06 -2.29
C GLU A 162 -2.28 -23.66 -1.68
N TRP A 163 -1.35 -22.83 -2.14
CA TRP A 163 -1.28 -21.43 -1.72
C TRP A 163 -2.59 -20.67 -2.01
N LYS A 164 -3.19 -20.84 -3.19
CA LYS A 164 -4.50 -20.25 -3.51
C LYS A 164 -5.60 -20.70 -2.54
N ARG A 165 -5.60 -21.97 -2.14
CA ARG A 165 -6.56 -22.50 -1.17
C ARG A 165 -6.36 -21.87 0.20
N GLU A 166 -5.10 -21.78 0.63
CA GLU A 166 -4.72 -21.19 1.91
C GLU A 166 -5.10 -19.71 1.98
N VAL A 167 -4.80 -18.95 0.92
CA VAL A 167 -5.22 -17.55 0.81
C VAL A 167 -6.74 -17.41 0.93
N ILE A 168 -7.51 -18.17 0.17
CA ILE A 168 -8.99 -18.06 0.20
C ILE A 168 -9.55 -18.47 1.56
N HIS A 169 -8.97 -19.49 2.22
CA HIS A 169 -9.36 -19.89 3.58
C HIS A 169 -9.15 -18.75 4.57
N SER A 170 -7.92 -18.21 4.63
CA SER A 170 -7.55 -17.12 5.54
C SER A 170 -8.33 -15.83 5.26
N VAL A 171 -8.52 -15.46 3.99
CA VAL A 171 -9.30 -14.30 3.58
C VAL A 171 -10.75 -14.39 4.07
N LYS A 172 -11.38 -15.57 3.98
CA LYS A 172 -12.74 -15.79 4.49
C LYS A 172 -12.81 -15.66 6.01
N GLN A 173 -11.80 -16.12 6.74
CA GLN A 173 -11.72 -15.96 8.18
C GLN A 173 -11.54 -14.50 8.57
N LEU A 174 -10.57 -13.79 7.96
CA LEU A 174 -10.34 -12.37 8.20
C LEU A 174 -11.58 -11.54 7.88
N LYS A 175 -12.30 -11.85 6.79
CA LYS A 175 -13.56 -11.18 6.45
C LYS A 175 -14.57 -11.26 7.61
N ARG A 176 -14.74 -12.42 8.23
CA ARG A 176 -15.66 -12.62 9.36
C ARG A 176 -15.17 -11.90 10.61
N SER A 177 -13.88 -12.06 10.95
CA SER A 177 -13.29 -11.48 12.16
C SER A 177 -13.33 -9.96 12.18
N PHE A 178 -13.15 -9.31 11.03
CA PHE A 178 -13.24 -7.86 10.87
C PHE A 178 -14.64 -7.35 10.54
N ILE A 179 -15.62 -8.27 10.44
CA ILE A 179 -17.00 -7.95 10.03
C ILE A 179 -16.98 -7.09 8.75
N ALA A 180 -16.12 -7.47 7.81
CA ALA A 180 -15.97 -6.73 6.55
C ALA A 180 -17.12 -7.10 5.60
N ASP A 181 -17.73 -6.09 4.97
CA ASP A 181 -18.78 -6.30 3.99
C ASP A 181 -18.20 -6.90 2.71
N TYR A 182 -17.00 -6.44 2.32
CA TYR A 182 -16.25 -7.02 1.21
C TYR A 182 -14.74 -6.93 1.44
N ILE A 183 -13.99 -7.73 0.67
CA ILE A 183 -12.53 -7.73 0.65
C ILE A 183 -12.02 -7.34 -0.73
N VAL A 184 -10.93 -6.58 -0.78
CA VAL A 184 -10.16 -6.37 -2.00
C VAL A 184 -8.79 -7.00 -1.84
N LEU A 185 -8.46 -7.95 -2.74
CA LEU A 185 -7.14 -8.53 -2.88
C LEU A 185 -6.31 -7.68 -3.83
N GLY A 186 -5.27 -7.06 -3.34
CA GLY A 186 -4.27 -6.32 -4.11
C GLY A 186 -2.91 -7.00 -4.10
N GLY A 187 -1.88 -6.25 -4.47
CA GLY A 187 -0.51 -6.74 -4.57
C GLY A 187 -0.24 -7.55 -5.84
N GLY A 188 1.04 -7.83 -6.10
CA GLY A 188 1.50 -8.45 -7.32
C GLY A 188 0.94 -9.86 -7.57
N ASN A 189 0.61 -10.61 -6.51
CA ASN A 189 0.10 -11.99 -6.63
C ASN A 189 -1.43 -12.10 -6.74
N ALA A 190 -2.17 -11.00 -6.60
CA ALA A 190 -3.63 -11.02 -6.73
C ALA A 190 -4.10 -11.42 -8.14
N HIS A 191 -3.28 -11.19 -9.18
CA HIS A 191 -3.59 -11.58 -10.56
C HIS A 191 -3.63 -13.10 -10.79
N ARG A 192 -3.04 -13.89 -9.89
CA ARG A 192 -3.05 -15.36 -9.98
C ARG A 192 -4.43 -15.98 -9.77
N PHE A 193 -5.38 -15.23 -9.21
CA PHE A 193 -6.75 -15.70 -9.01
C PHE A 193 -7.62 -15.35 -10.22
N ASP A 194 -7.96 -16.34 -11.06
CA ASP A 194 -8.85 -16.15 -12.20
C ASP A 194 -10.28 -15.85 -11.75
N THR A 195 -10.73 -16.54 -10.71
CA THR A 195 -12.04 -16.37 -10.08
C THR A 195 -11.92 -16.17 -8.58
N LEU A 196 -12.79 -15.34 -8.02
CA LEU A 196 -12.84 -15.05 -6.57
C LEU A 196 -14.24 -15.35 -6.03
N PRO A 197 -14.36 -15.81 -4.77
CA PRO A 197 -15.65 -16.01 -4.12
C PRO A 197 -16.43 -14.70 -4.00
N LYS A 198 -17.77 -14.79 -3.88
CA LYS A 198 -18.65 -13.63 -3.67
C LYS A 198 -18.20 -12.78 -2.49
N GLY A 199 -18.10 -11.46 -2.71
CA GLY A 199 -17.68 -10.48 -1.70
C GLY A 199 -16.16 -10.44 -1.49
N ILE A 200 -15.40 -11.03 -2.40
CA ILE A 200 -13.94 -10.84 -2.54
C ILE A 200 -13.70 -10.35 -3.98
N GLU A 201 -12.99 -9.24 -4.10
CA GLU A 201 -12.75 -8.55 -5.37
C GLU A 201 -11.24 -8.47 -5.63
N ARG A 202 -10.85 -8.39 -6.89
CA ARG A 202 -9.46 -8.13 -7.26
C ARG A 202 -9.22 -6.64 -7.39
N GLY A 203 -8.19 -6.14 -6.73
CA GLY A 203 -7.72 -4.77 -6.86
C GLY A 203 -7.15 -4.49 -8.26
N GLN A 204 -7.15 -3.22 -8.63
CA GLN A 204 -6.64 -2.74 -9.92
C GLN A 204 -5.28 -2.08 -9.76
N ASN A 205 -4.46 -2.09 -10.82
CA ASN A 205 -3.12 -1.46 -10.81
C ASN A 205 -3.16 0.06 -10.57
N GLU A 206 -4.31 0.70 -10.82
CA GLU A 206 -4.51 2.14 -10.64
C GLU A 206 -4.77 2.56 -9.19
N ASN A 207 -5.00 1.60 -8.30
CA ASN A 207 -5.43 1.87 -6.92
C ASN A 207 -4.39 2.68 -6.13
N ALA A 208 -3.10 2.43 -6.32
CA ALA A 208 -2.06 3.23 -5.66
C ALA A 208 -2.17 4.71 -6.06
N PHE A 209 -2.37 5.01 -7.36
CA PHE A 209 -2.53 6.37 -7.85
C PHE A 209 -3.80 7.04 -7.30
N LEU A 210 -4.93 6.34 -7.34
CA LEU A 210 -6.20 6.84 -6.80
C LEU A 210 -6.09 7.12 -5.31
N GLY A 211 -5.50 6.20 -4.55
CA GLY A 211 -5.28 6.37 -3.11
C GLY A 211 -4.38 7.55 -2.78
N GLY A 212 -3.24 7.66 -3.45
CA GLY A 212 -2.33 8.79 -3.30
C GLY A 212 -2.99 10.13 -3.63
N THR A 213 -3.85 10.17 -4.65
CA THR A 213 -4.62 11.37 -5.00
C THR A 213 -5.68 11.69 -3.95
N ARG A 214 -6.35 10.68 -3.40
CA ARG A 214 -7.39 10.84 -2.35
C ARG A 214 -6.84 11.45 -1.07
N LEU A 215 -5.58 11.25 -0.75
CA LEU A 215 -4.92 11.87 0.41
C LEU A 215 -4.98 13.40 0.37
N TRP A 216 -5.06 14.02 -0.81
CA TRP A 216 -5.10 15.48 -0.99
C TRP A 216 -6.51 16.04 -1.21
N GLN A 217 -7.53 15.20 -1.19
CA GLN A 217 -8.92 15.67 -1.24
C GLN A 217 -9.29 16.35 0.09
N THR A 218 -9.96 17.49 0.02
CA THR A 218 -10.40 18.26 1.18
C THR A 218 -11.93 18.27 1.29
N LYS A 219 -12.47 18.49 2.50
CA LYS A 219 -13.91 18.63 2.74
C LYS A 219 -14.37 20.03 2.32
N GLY A 220 -15.25 20.13 1.31
CA GLY A 220 -15.85 21.40 0.90
C GLY A 220 -14.82 22.54 0.78
N HIS A 221 -15.04 23.66 1.47
CA HIS A 221 -14.13 24.81 1.53
C HIS A 221 -13.03 24.68 2.61
N SER A 222 -13.03 23.60 3.41
CA SER A 222 -12.06 23.37 4.47
C SER A 222 -10.72 22.89 3.91
N ARG A 223 -9.61 23.29 4.57
CA ARG A 223 -8.27 22.71 4.31
C ARG A 223 -8.08 21.31 4.93
N GLN A 224 -9.05 20.83 5.72
CA GLN A 224 -8.97 19.50 6.34
C GLN A 224 -9.11 18.39 5.30
N PRO A 225 -8.35 17.30 5.42
CA PRO A 225 -8.49 16.15 4.54
C PRO A 225 -9.90 15.59 4.56
N LYS A 226 -10.38 15.15 3.39
CA LYS A 226 -11.67 14.45 3.27
C LYS A 226 -11.61 13.06 3.95
N TRP A 227 -10.44 12.45 3.96
CA TRP A 227 -10.15 11.13 4.52
C TRP A 227 -9.41 11.27 5.85
N ARG A 228 -9.82 10.49 6.84
CA ARG A 228 -9.12 10.34 8.11
C ARG A 228 -8.23 9.10 8.04
N VAL A 229 -6.94 9.27 8.24
CA VAL A 229 -5.96 8.19 8.40
C VAL A 229 -5.64 8.09 9.89
N LEU A 230 -5.84 6.91 10.49
CA LEU A 230 -5.62 6.64 11.93
C LEU A 230 -4.20 6.20 12.21
#